data_96d991b44c440831dd2a4fc0022a31c5
#
_entry.id   96d991b44c440831dd2a4fc0022a31c5
#
_cell.length_a   1.000
_cell.length_b   1.000
_cell.length_c   1.000
_cell.angle_alpha   90.00
_cell.angle_beta   90.00
_cell.angle_gamma   90.00
#
_symmetry.space_group_name_H-M   'P 1'
#
loop_
_entity.id
_entity.type
_entity.pdbx_description
1 polymer ?
#
loop_
_entity_poly.entity_id
_entity_poly.type
_entity_poly.pdbx_seq_one_letter_code
_entity_poly.pdbx_strand_id
1 'polypeptide(L)'
;MQEQEELEQQTVQELYDLKAAEIEKLCEQIGIEDELLFTYIDQISGQEEEIDSILDAEEKRVEELEAKRKAEEEKLREEEEKRRLAEQRAAEHQKQNTTNKIYDPDAINYVVLTEETDPYEMIWPLPGDHRTYSKFGPRKAPTKGASTYHQGWDIGGEFGAPIVSVLAGTVIAATYSSSAGNYVKVEHEDGFVTAYLHMSKILVSVGDHVKQGTKLGLCGSTGVSTGPHLHFGVQINGVYVDPNPYIGHLE
;
A
#
# COMPACT_ATOMS: atom_id res chain seq x y z
N MET A 1 27.26 12.13 21.62
CA MET A 1 27.57 11.43 20.36
C MET A 1 28.88 11.98 19.75
N GLN A 2 28.98 13.29 19.44
CA GLN A 2 30.25 13.86 18.92
C GLN A 2 31.46 13.67 19.83
N GLU A 3 31.31 13.91 21.16
CA GLU A 3 32.39 13.65 22.14
C GLU A 3 32.84 12.19 22.23
N GLN A 4 31.96 11.26 21.92
CA GLN A 4 32.28 9.84 21.97
C GLN A 4 33.03 9.35 20.72
N GLU A 5 32.70 9.94 19.56
CA GLU A 5 33.42 9.72 18.29
C GLU A 5 34.83 10.33 18.32
N GLU A 6 34.98 11.55 18.85
CA GLU A 6 36.28 12.16 19.03
C GLU A 6 37.20 11.37 19.97
N LEU A 7 36.63 10.78 21.03
CA LEU A 7 37.38 9.93 21.96
C LEU A 7 37.80 8.60 21.31
N GLU A 8 36.94 7.99 20.49
CA GLU A 8 37.28 6.77 19.74
C GLU A 8 38.34 7.02 18.69
N GLN A 9 38.27 8.14 17.95
CA GLN A 9 39.32 8.52 17.00
C GLN A 9 40.67 8.77 17.67
N GLN A 10 40.69 9.45 18.82
CA GLN A 10 41.92 9.65 19.61
C GLN A 10 42.49 8.29 20.08
N THR A 11 41.66 7.40 20.53
CA THR A 11 42.08 6.05 21.00
C THR A 11 42.69 5.22 19.87
N VAL A 12 42.12 5.30 18.68
CA VAL A 12 42.62 4.62 17.48
C VAL A 12 43.94 5.21 17.05
N GLN A 13 44.13 6.53 17.05
CA GLN A 13 45.35 7.19 16.70
C GLN A 13 46.50 6.85 17.71
N GLU A 14 46.21 6.87 19.01
CA GLU A 14 47.19 6.44 20.03
C GLU A 14 47.64 4.97 19.87
N LEU A 15 46.74 4.10 19.44
CA LEU A 15 47.04 2.68 19.19
C LEU A 15 47.93 2.50 17.94
N TYR A 16 47.72 3.31 16.90
CA TYR A 16 48.56 3.36 15.71
C TYR A 16 49.97 3.84 16.02
N ASP A 17 50.10 4.92 16.78
CA ASP A 17 51.42 5.49 17.17
C ASP A 17 52.20 4.49 18.04
N LEU A 18 51.53 3.78 18.94
CA LEU A 18 52.14 2.71 19.77
C LEU A 18 52.63 1.54 18.93
N LYS A 19 51.85 1.10 17.95
CA LYS A 19 52.25 0.00 17.05
C LYS A 19 53.37 0.39 16.11
N ALA A 20 53.36 1.61 15.60
CA ALA A 20 54.47 2.14 14.78
C ALA A 20 55.80 2.14 15.54
N ALA A 21 55.81 2.62 16.79
CA ALA A 21 56.97 2.61 17.66
C ALA A 21 57.46 1.19 18.02
N GLU A 22 56.54 0.23 18.18
CA GLU A 22 56.89 -1.16 18.47
C GLU A 22 57.48 -1.86 17.23
N ILE A 23 57.00 -1.56 16.03
CA ILE A 23 57.53 -2.05 14.75
C ILE A 23 58.95 -1.49 14.54
N GLU A 24 59.18 -0.20 14.76
CA GLU A 24 60.50 0.46 14.65
C GLU A 24 61.52 -0.21 15.57
N LYS A 25 61.16 -0.45 16.84
CA LYS A 25 61.99 -1.13 17.82
C LYS A 25 62.28 -2.61 17.45
N LEU A 26 61.32 -3.31 16.86
CA LEU A 26 61.52 -4.67 16.36
C LEU A 26 62.45 -4.71 15.15
N CYS A 27 62.37 -3.75 14.25
CA CYS A 27 63.22 -3.63 13.08
C CYS A 27 64.69 -3.34 13.48
N GLU A 28 64.96 -2.49 14.48
CA GLU A 28 66.28 -2.28 15.05
C GLU A 28 66.84 -3.58 15.67
N GLN A 29 66.02 -4.37 16.35
CA GLN A 29 66.44 -5.64 16.98
C GLN A 29 66.75 -6.76 15.98
N ILE A 30 66.11 -6.75 14.80
CA ILE A 30 66.26 -7.80 13.78
C ILE A 30 67.33 -7.44 12.76
N GLY A 31 67.85 -6.20 12.73
CA GLY A 31 68.89 -5.75 11.80
C GLY A 31 68.40 -5.72 10.34
N ILE A 32 67.16 -5.34 10.12
CA ILE A 32 66.56 -5.17 8.78
C ILE A 32 67.17 -3.92 8.15
N GLU A 33 67.61 -4.03 6.90
CA GLU A 33 68.16 -2.89 6.13
C GLU A 33 67.06 -1.83 5.91
N ASP A 34 67.44 -0.56 5.99
CA ASP A 34 66.54 0.59 5.89
C ASP A 34 65.59 0.57 4.68
N GLU A 35 66.01 -0.03 3.56
CA GLU A 35 65.26 -0.13 2.32
C GLU A 35 64.01 -1.04 2.47
N LEU A 36 64.09 -2.10 3.28
CA LEU A 36 62.99 -2.99 3.56
C LEU A 36 61.96 -2.35 4.52
N LEU A 37 62.44 -1.57 5.47
CA LEU A 37 61.63 -0.81 6.41
C LEU A 37 60.80 0.23 5.69
N PHE A 38 61.40 1.01 4.77
CA PHE A 38 60.65 1.97 3.92
C PHE A 38 59.56 1.29 3.09
N THR A 39 59.82 0.12 2.54
CA THR A 39 58.84 -0.61 1.75
C THR A 39 57.61 -1.06 2.60
N TYR A 40 57.85 -1.49 3.84
CA TYR A 40 56.76 -1.86 4.75
C TYR A 40 55.96 -0.66 5.24
N ILE A 41 56.60 0.46 5.53
CA ILE A 41 55.96 1.72 5.93
C ILE A 41 55.05 2.24 4.78
N ASP A 42 55.54 2.20 3.55
CA ASP A 42 54.76 2.59 2.37
C ASP A 42 53.56 1.73 2.11
N GLN A 43 53.70 0.39 2.31
CA GLN A 43 52.58 -0.56 2.25
C GLN A 43 51.52 -0.34 3.35
N ILE A 44 51.97 -0.02 4.57
CA ILE A 44 51.07 0.24 5.70
C ILE A 44 50.31 1.56 5.42
N SER A 45 50.98 2.61 4.96
CA SER A 45 50.35 3.90 4.61
C SER A 45 49.32 3.75 3.48
N GLY A 46 49.60 2.93 2.45
CA GLY A 46 48.63 2.62 1.39
C GLY A 46 47.40 1.86 1.88
N GLN A 47 47.56 0.98 2.88
CA GLN A 47 46.42 0.29 3.51
C GLN A 47 45.58 1.20 4.40
N GLU A 48 46.18 2.21 5.03
CA GLU A 48 45.49 3.23 5.81
C GLU A 48 44.58 4.09 4.90
N GLU A 49 45.08 4.54 3.75
CA GLU A 49 44.30 5.29 2.77
C GLU A 49 43.10 4.45 2.22
N GLU A 50 43.31 3.14 2.03
CA GLU A 50 42.25 2.25 1.59
C GLU A 50 41.18 2.05 2.68
N ILE A 51 41.58 1.93 3.95
CA ILE A 51 40.66 1.84 5.11
C ILE A 51 39.87 3.12 5.27
N ASP A 52 40.48 4.29 5.19
CA ASP A 52 39.80 5.58 5.28
C ASP A 52 38.77 5.74 4.15
N SER A 53 39.14 5.35 2.92
CA SER A 53 38.21 5.35 1.79
C SER A 53 36.99 4.43 2.01
N ILE A 54 37.18 3.27 2.64
CA ILE A 54 36.11 2.32 2.96
C ILE A 54 35.21 2.90 4.08
N LEU A 55 35.81 3.53 5.08
CA LEU A 55 35.06 4.18 6.18
C LEU A 55 34.20 5.34 5.67
N ASP A 56 34.73 6.21 4.83
CA ASP A 56 34.00 7.30 4.19
C ASP A 56 32.84 6.80 3.31
N ALA A 57 33.06 5.70 2.61
CA ALA A 57 32.01 5.10 1.77
C ALA A 57 30.89 4.47 2.61
N GLU A 58 31.21 3.85 3.74
CA GLU A 58 30.22 3.24 4.64
C GLU A 58 29.45 4.32 5.42
N GLU A 59 30.09 5.41 5.83
CA GLU A 59 29.43 6.54 6.47
C GLU A 59 28.38 7.16 5.53
N LYS A 60 28.73 7.44 4.28
CA LYS A 60 27.77 7.90 3.27
C LYS A 60 26.62 6.93 3.05
N ARG A 61 26.91 5.64 3.06
CA ARG A 61 25.89 4.60 2.92
C ARG A 61 24.94 4.57 4.10
N VAL A 62 25.44 4.75 5.31
CA VAL A 62 24.63 4.85 6.53
C VAL A 62 23.74 6.09 6.48
N GLU A 63 24.27 7.25 6.10
CA GLU A 63 23.48 8.48 5.94
C GLU A 63 22.36 8.32 4.89
N GLU A 64 22.66 7.69 3.74
CA GLU A 64 21.63 7.41 2.72
C GLU A 64 20.54 6.47 3.22
N LEU A 65 20.90 5.44 3.99
CA LEU A 65 19.94 4.49 4.58
C LEU A 65 19.06 5.17 5.63
N GLU A 66 19.63 6.02 6.47
CA GLU A 66 18.87 6.79 7.45
C GLU A 66 17.92 7.80 6.80
N ALA A 67 18.37 8.47 5.74
CA ALA A 67 17.53 9.38 4.98
C ALA A 67 16.35 8.65 4.32
N LYS A 68 16.59 7.46 3.74
CA LYS A 68 15.54 6.60 3.17
C LYS A 68 14.55 6.15 4.24
N ARG A 69 15.03 5.71 5.40
CA ARG A 69 14.17 5.29 6.52
C ARG A 69 13.28 6.44 7.02
N LYS A 70 13.86 7.64 7.19
CA LYS A 70 13.09 8.83 7.61
C LYS A 70 12.02 9.20 6.59
N ALA A 71 12.33 9.14 5.29
CA ALA A 71 11.36 9.42 4.23
C ALA A 71 10.24 8.36 4.16
N GLU A 72 10.55 7.10 4.46
CA GLU A 72 9.56 6.01 4.53
C GLU A 72 8.65 6.15 5.76
N GLU A 73 9.21 6.49 6.92
CA GLU A 73 8.46 6.77 8.15
C GLU A 73 7.53 7.98 7.99
N GLU A 74 7.97 9.03 7.29
CA GLU A 74 7.16 10.21 7.00
C GLU A 74 5.98 9.87 6.09
N LYS A 75 6.21 9.11 5.02
CA LYS A 75 5.15 8.61 4.12
C LYS A 75 4.13 7.75 4.88
N LEU A 76 4.60 6.84 5.72
CA LEU A 76 3.72 5.99 6.52
C LEU A 76 2.85 6.80 7.47
N ARG A 77 3.42 7.85 8.07
CA ARG A 77 2.68 8.79 8.96
C ARG A 77 1.63 9.58 8.20
N GLU A 78 1.95 10.05 6.99
CA GLU A 78 0.97 10.73 6.13
C GLU A 78 -0.17 9.80 5.70
N GLU A 79 0.16 8.55 5.36
CA GLU A 79 -0.85 7.54 5.03
C GLU A 79 -1.76 7.21 6.22
N GLU A 80 -1.19 7.05 7.41
CA GLU A 80 -1.97 6.82 8.63
C GLU A 80 -2.89 8.01 8.97
N GLU A 81 -2.40 9.23 8.80
CA GLU A 81 -3.21 10.44 9.03
C GLU A 81 -4.36 10.54 8.02
N LYS A 82 -4.09 10.30 6.73
CA LYS A 82 -5.13 10.25 5.67
C LYS A 82 -6.17 9.18 5.96
N ARG A 83 -5.73 7.97 6.38
CA ARG A 83 -6.65 6.89 6.76
C ARG A 83 -7.54 7.28 7.94
N ARG A 84 -6.95 7.87 9.00
CA ARG A 84 -7.70 8.30 10.19
C ARG A 84 -8.73 9.38 9.85
N LEU A 85 -8.36 10.31 8.95
CA LEU A 85 -9.26 11.37 8.50
C LEU A 85 -10.43 10.80 7.68
N ALA A 86 -10.15 9.83 6.80
CA ALA A 86 -11.18 9.13 6.03
C ALA A 86 -12.13 8.33 6.93
N GLU A 87 -11.61 7.62 7.94
CA GLU A 87 -12.41 6.89 8.93
C GLU A 87 -13.30 7.83 9.76
N GLN A 88 -12.79 9.02 10.15
CA GLN A 88 -13.57 10.02 10.86
C GLN A 88 -14.71 10.58 10.01
N ARG A 89 -14.43 10.92 8.74
CA ARG A 89 -15.46 11.40 7.80
C ARG A 89 -16.54 10.34 7.56
N ALA A 90 -16.16 9.08 7.37
CA ALA A 90 -17.09 7.97 7.23
C ALA A 90 -17.99 7.78 8.47
N ALA A 91 -17.41 7.92 9.68
CA ALA A 91 -18.16 7.83 10.93
C ALA A 91 -19.10 9.02 11.16
N GLU A 92 -18.71 10.23 10.76
CA GLU A 92 -19.55 11.42 10.81
C GLU A 92 -20.74 11.30 9.84
N HIS A 93 -20.49 10.77 8.64
CA HIS A 93 -21.52 10.50 7.66
C HIS A 93 -22.57 9.50 8.15
N GLN A 94 -22.13 8.39 8.82
CA GLN A 94 -23.06 7.45 9.45
C GLN A 94 -23.94 8.11 10.52
N LYS A 95 -23.40 9.06 11.31
CA LYS A 95 -24.18 9.78 12.33
C LYS A 95 -25.22 10.71 11.70
N GLN A 96 -24.90 11.38 10.59
CA GLN A 96 -25.86 12.23 9.87
C GLN A 96 -26.99 11.43 9.22
N ASN A 97 -26.68 10.26 8.64
CA ASN A 97 -27.69 9.38 8.05
C ASN A 97 -28.67 8.76 9.07
N THR A 98 -28.24 8.57 10.33
CA THR A 98 -29.13 8.08 11.41
C THR A 98 -30.07 9.15 11.95
N THR A 99 -29.73 10.43 11.85
CA THR A 99 -30.57 11.55 12.35
C THR A 99 -31.61 12.01 11.33
N ASN A 100 -31.48 11.69 10.04
CA ASN A 100 -32.42 12.11 9.01
C ASN A 100 -33.52 11.09 8.66
N LYS A 101 -33.61 9.95 9.36
CA LYS A 101 -34.73 9.02 9.23
C LYS A 101 -35.91 9.47 10.08
N ILE A 102 -36.62 10.51 9.67
CA ILE A 102 -38.03 10.69 10.04
C ILE A 102 -38.82 9.88 9.01
N TYR A 103 -39.26 8.69 9.44
CA TYR A 103 -40.13 7.80 8.67
C TYR A 103 -41.53 8.45 8.58
N ASP A 104 -41.91 8.88 7.40
CA ASP A 104 -43.30 9.25 7.07
C ASP A 104 -43.88 8.16 6.16
N PRO A 105 -44.82 7.34 6.65
CA PRO A 105 -45.37 6.22 5.92
C PRO A 105 -46.32 6.62 4.75
N ASP A 106 -46.70 7.88 4.61
CA ASP A 106 -47.66 8.35 3.62
C ASP A 106 -47.06 9.18 2.48
N ALA A 107 -45.76 9.41 2.47
CA ALA A 107 -45.07 10.14 1.41
C ALA A 107 -44.66 9.24 0.23
N ILE A 108 -45.60 9.00 -0.69
CA ILE A 108 -45.25 8.57 -2.05
C ILE A 108 -44.63 9.77 -2.76
N ASN A 109 -43.34 9.91 -2.67
CA ASN A 109 -42.61 10.91 -3.44
C ASN A 109 -41.53 10.28 -4.28
N TYR A 110 -41.65 10.42 -5.57
CA TYR A 110 -40.57 10.29 -6.52
C TYR A 110 -39.42 11.18 -6.07
N VAL A 111 -38.29 10.61 -5.73
CA VAL A 111 -37.05 11.37 -5.49
C VAL A 111 -36.66 11.98 -6.83
N VAL A 112 -36.95 13.25 -6.98
CA VAL A 112 -36.32 14.09 -8.00
C VAL A 112 -34.83 14.14 -7.58
N LEU A 113 -33.97 13.55 -8.39
CA LEU A 113 -32.53 13.69 -8.26
C LEU A 113 -32.16 15.15 -8.45
N THR A 114 -32.10 15.92 -7.36
CA THR A 114 -31.44 17.23 -7.34
C THR A 114 -29.94 16.98 -7.42
N GLU A 115 -29.22 17.77 -8.19
CA GLU A 115 -27.81 17.61 -8.59
C GLU A 115 -26.77 17.78 -7.45
N GLU A 116 -27.13 17.57 -6.20
CA GLU A 116 -26.23 17.50 -5.04
C GLU A 116 -26.31 16.11 -4.43
N THR A 117 -25.82 15.10 -5.16
CA THR A 117 -25.54 13.80 -4.56
C THR A 117 -24.32 13.95 -3.65
N ASP A 118 -24.47 13.53 -2.39
CA ASP A 118 -23.35 13.34 -1.46
C ASP A 118 -22.22 12.58 -2.18
N PRO A 119 -21.01 13.13 -2.29
CA PRO A 119 -19.93 12.54 -3.08
C PRO A 119 -19.53 11.13 -2.61
N TYR A 120 -20.03 10.68 -1.44
CA TYR A 120 -19.75 9.37 -0.88
C TYR A 120 -20.94 8.42 -0.84
N GLU A 121 -22.11 8.78 -1.36
CA GLU A 121 -23.24 7.87 -1.43
C GLU A 121 -23.04 6.85 -2.57
N MET A 122 -22.46 5.70 -2.22
CA MET A 122 -22.26 4.59 -3.16
C MET A 122 -23.60 3.99 -3.56
N ILE A 123 -23.78 3.72 -4.85
CA ILE A 123 -24.89 2.90 -5.35
C ILE A 123 -24.53 1.42 -5.33
N TRP A 124 -25.54 0.54 -5.44
CA TRP A 124 -25.30 -0.89 -5.54
C TRP A 124 -24.58 -1.26 -6.85
N PRO A 125 -23.46 -2.04 -6.77
CA PRO A 125 -22.58 -2.28 -7.92
C PRO A 125 -23.14 -3.25 -8.98
N LEU A 126 -24.19 -4.02 -8.64
CA LEU A 126 -24.82 -5.01 -9.52
C LEU A 126 -26.33 -4.78 -9.60
N PRO A 127 -26.81 -3.81 -10.41
CA PRO A 127 -28.23 -3.50 -10.51
C PRO A 127 -29.07 -4.74 -10.84
N GLY A 128 -30.15 -4.95 -10.07
CA GLY A 128 -31.11 -6.04 -10.27
C GLY A 128 -30.81 -7.31 -9.49
N ASP A 129 -29.71 -7.43 -8.79
CA ASP A 129 -29.45 -8.52 -7.85
C ASP A 129 -28.80 -8.00 -6.56
N HIS A 130 -29.49 -8.14 -5.43
CA HIS A 130 -29.08 -7.63 -4.12
C HIS A 130 -28.67 -8.76 -3.16
N ARG A 131 -28.51 -10.00 -3.67
CA ARG A 131 -28.09 -11.15 -2.84
C ARG A 131 -26.61 -11.08 -2.53
N THR A 132 -26.26 -11.22 -1.26
CA THR A 132 -24.88 -11.32 -0.80
C THR A 132 -24.58 -12.78 -0.38
N TYR A 133 -23.61 -13.40 -1.03
CA TYR A 133 -23.22 -14.80 -0.75
C TYR A 133 -22.14 -14.90 0.32
N SER A 134 -21.23 -13.94 0.40
CA SER A 134 -20.13 -13.95 1.35
C SER A 134 -19.74 -12.52 1.69
N LYS A 135 -19.67 -12.20 2.98
CA LYS A 135 -19.28 -10.88 3.50
C LYS A 135 -17.78 -10.80 3.79
N PHE A 136 -17.29 -9.61 4.06
CA PHE A 136 -15.91 -9.32 4.40
C PHE A 136 -15.47 -10.03 5.70
N GLY A 137 -14.22 -10.47 5.78
CA GLY A 137 -13.61 -11.00 6.99
C GLY A 137 -13.20 -12.47 6.89
N PRO A 138 -12.96 -13.13 8.05
CA PRO A 138 -12.49 -14.51 8.09
C PRO A 138 -13.60 -15.48 7.61
N ARG A 139 -13.22 -16.40 6.74
CA ARG A 139 -14.12 -17.44 6.22
C ARG A 139 -13.39 -18.76 5.95
N LYS A 140 -14.12 -19.86 5.79
CA LYS A 140 -13.56 -21.07 5.20
C LYS A 140 -13.37 -20.83 3.69
N ALA A 141 -12.19 -21.18 3.15
CA ALA A 141 -11.93 -21.04 1.72
C ALA A 141 -12.99 -21.80 0.91
N PRO A 142 -13.75 -21.16 0.01
CA PRO A 142 -14.83 -21.79 -0.73
C PRO A 142 -14.32 -22.76 -1.80
N THR A 143 -13.09 -22.58 -2.29
CA THR A 143 -12.44 -23.45 -3.27
C THR A 143 -10.93 -23.41 -3.11
N LYS A 144 -10.22 -24.35 -3.76
CA LYS A 144 -8.75 -24.36 -3.78
C LYS A 144 -8.21 -23.08 -4.42
N GLY A 145 -7.32 -22.39 -3.71
CA GLY A 145 -6.72 -21.10 -4.14
C GLY A 145 -7.47 -19.86 -3.66
N ALA A 146 -8.67 -20.01 -3.07
CA ALA A 146 -9.36 -18.90 -2.44
C ALA A 146 -8.79 -18.59 -1.05
N SER A 147 -8.85 -17.31 -0.64
CA SER A 147 -8.39 -16.86 0.67
C SER A 147 -9.34 -17.27 1.80
N THR A 148 -8.77 -17.53 2.99
CA THR A 148 -9.50 -17.71 4.25
C THR A 148 -9.86 -16.36 4.91
N TYR A 149 -9.38 -15.25 4.37
CA TYR A 149 -9.80 -13.89 4.73
C TYR A 149 -10.34 -13.20 3.49
N HIS A 150 -11.63 -12.84 3.52
CA HIS A 150 -12.34 -12.25 2.39
C HIS A 150 -12.15 -10.72 2.38
N GLN A 151 -11.54 -10.18 1.35
CA GLN A 151 -11.23 -8.76 1.19
C GLN A 151 -12.32 -7.98 0.42
N GLY A 152 -13.58 -8.41 0.55
CA GLY A 152 -14.70 -7.79 -0.12
C GLY A 152 -16.01 -8.53 0.17
N TRP A 153 -17.02 -8.24 -0.63
CA TRP A 153 -18.31 -8.97 -0.65
C TRP A 153 -18.47 -9.73 -1.94
N ASP A 154 -18.94 -10.99 -1.86
CA ASP A 154 -19.38 -11.74 -3.03
C ASP A 154 -20.89 -11.52 -3.23
N ILE A 155 -21.22 -10.70 -4.22
CA ILE A 155 -22.59 -10.29 -4.57
C ILE A 155 -23.09 -11.23 -5.66
N GLY A 156 -24.29 -11.77 -5.49
CA GLY A 156 -24.94 -12.62 -6.48
C GLY A 156 -25.14 -11.89 -7.80
N GLY A 157 -25.15 -12.65 -8.89
CA GLY A 157 -25.39 -12.09 -10.22
C GLY A 157 -25.52 -13.17 -11.28
N GLU A 158 -26.39 -12.95 -12.25
CA GLU A 158 -26.43 -13.78 -13.43
C GLU A 158 -25.22 -13.51 -14.32
N PHE A 159 -24.75 -14.55 -15.01
CA PHE A 159 -23.68 -14.40 -15.99
C PHE A 159 -24.07 -13.38 -17.06
N GLY A 160 -23.22 -12.35 -17.24
CA GLY A 160 -23.48 -11.28 -18.20
C GLY A 160 -24.27 -10.09 -17.64
N ALA A 161 -24.72 -10.12 -16.38
CA ALA A 161 -25.36 -8.98 -15.73
C ALA A 161 -24.43 -7.77 -15.70
N PRO A 162 -24.93 -6.53 -15.86
CA PRO A 162 -24.10 -5.33 -15.87
C PRO A 162 -23.51 -5.04 -14.49
N ILE A 163 -22.21 -4.77 -14.44
CA ILE A 163 -21.50 -4.26 -13.26
C ILE A 163 -21.27 -2.76 -13.49
N VAL A 164 -21.62 -1.94 -12.50
CA VAL A 164 -21.55 -0.48 -12.61
C VAL A 164 -20.61 0.12 -11.56
N SER A 165 -20.02 1.27 -11.85
CA SER A 165 -19.23 2.03 -10.89
C SER A 165 -20.12 2.58 -9.78
N VAL A 166 -19.73 2.33 -8.54
CA VAL A 166 -20.49 2.78 -7.35
C VAL A 166 -20.36 4.29 -7.10
N LEU A 167 -19.31 4.92 -7.61
CA LEU A 167 -19.02 6.36 -7.53
C LEU A 167 -18.41 6.84 -8.85
N ALA A 168 -18.34 8.16 -9.05
CA ALA A 168 -17.52 8.75 -10.10
C ALA A 168 -16.02 8.56 -9.78
N GLY A 169 -15.18 8.41 -10.81
CA GLY A 169 -13.74 8.22 -10.60
C GLY A 169 -12.97 7.94 -11.89
N THR A 170 -11.73 7.48 -11.73
CA THR A 170 -10.84 7.12 -12.83
C THR A 170 -10.48 5.65 -12.76
N VAL A 171 -10.55 4.94 -13.89
CA VAL A 171 -10.14 3.54 -13.98
C VAL A 171 -8.63 3.43 -13.86
N ILE A 172 -8.14 2.80 -12.79
CA ILE A 172 -6.70 2.59 -12.53
C ILE A 172 -6.21 1.18 -12.87
N ALA A 173 -7.14 0.23 -13.04
CA ALA A 173 -6.84 -1.11 -13.54
C ALA A 173 -8.02 -1.66 -14.34
N ALA A 174 -7.72 -2.29 -15.49
CA ALA A 174 -8.67 -2.99 -16.34
C ALA A 174 -7.92 -4.12 -17.04
N THR A 175 -7.80 -5.30 -16.36
CA THR A 175 -6.91 -6.38 -16.77
C THR A 175 -7.33 -7.72 -16.20
N TYR A 176 -6.50 -8.75 -16.37
CA TYR A 176 -6.72 -10.12 -15.88
C TYR A 176 -5.63 -10.56 -14.91
N SER A 177 -6.02 -11.30 -13.88
CA SER A 177 -5.09 -12.08 -13.05
C SER A 177 -5.66 -13.48 -12.79
N SER A 178 -4.79 -14.45 -12.49
CA SER A 178 -5.20 -15.83 -12.22
C SER A 178 -6.13 -15.97 -11.00
N SER A 179 -6.03 -15.10 -10.03
CA SER A 179 -6.89 -15.09 -8.83
C SER A 179 -8.16 -14.26 -9.02
N ALA A 180 -8.04 -13.00 -9.44
CA ALA A 180 -9.17 -12.09 -9.59
C ALA A 180 -9.99 -12.30 -10.89
N GLY A 181 -9.46 -13.06 -11.85
CA GLY A 181 -10.04 -13.12 -13.19
C GLY A 181 -9.90 -11.79 -13.93
N ASN A 182 -10.84 -11.48 -14.80
CA ASN A 182 -10.96 -10.14 -15.36
C ASN A 182 -11.46 -9.20 -14.26
N TYR A 183 -10.75 -8.09 -14.06
CA TYR A 183 -11.11 -7.15 -13.00
C TYR A 183 -10.88 -5.70 -13.41
N VAL A 184 -11.64 -4.81 -12.78
CA VAL A 184 -11.53 -3.37 -12.88
C VAL A 184 -11.30 -2.81 -11.49
N LYS A 185 -10.46 -1.79 -11.37
CA LYS A 185 -10.36 -0.93 -10.19
C LYS A 185 -10.61 0.51 -10.62
N VAL A 186 -11.41 1.21 -9.82
CA VAL A 186 -11.72 2.63 -10.01
C VAL A 186 -11.24 3.38 -8.78
N GLU A 187 -10.42 4.39 -9.00
CA GLU A 187 -9.99 5.34 -7.99
C GLU A 187 -10.99 6.50 -7.93
N HIS A 188 -11.45 6.80 -6.75
CA HIS A 188 -12.38 7.87 -6.43
C HIS A 188 -11.69 8.97 -5.64
N GLU A 189 -12.41 10.00 -5.26
CA GLU A 189 -11.89 11.05 -4.39
C GLU A 189 -11.52 10.50 -2.99
N ASP A 190 -10.71 11.25 -2.25
CA ASP A 190 -10.29 10.97 -0.87
C ASP A 190 -9.61 9.60 -0.64
N GLY A 191 -8.92 9.06 -1.65
CA GLY A 191 -8.15 7.82 -1.54
C GLY A 191 -8.99 6.55 -1.52
N PHE A 192 -10.26 6.63 -1.90
CA PHE A 192 -11.11 5.46 -2.12
C PHE A 192 -10.76 4.77 -3.44
N VAL A 193 -10.65 3.44 -3.39
CA VAL A 193 -10.55 2.60 -4.58
C VAL A 193 -11.57 1.48 -4.47
N THR A 194 -12.39 1.30 -5.51
CA THR A 194 -13.28 0.15 -5.59
C THR A 194 -12.77 -0.89 -6.59
N ALA A 195 -12.95 -2.17 -6.26
CA ALA A 195 -12.49 -3.29 -7.06
C ALA A 195 -13.67 -4.19 -7.44
N TYR A 196 -13.74 -4.54 -8.71
CA TYR A 196 -14.80 -5.35 -9.33
C TYR A 196 -14.16 -6.53 -10.02
N LEU A 197 -14.29 -7.74 -9.45
CA LEU A 197 -13.56 -8.94 -9.89
C LEU A 197 -14.51 -9.98 -10.53
N HIS A 198 -13.90 -11.01 -11.09
CA HIS A 198 -14.53 -12.18 -11.71
C HIS A 198 -15.38 -11.89 -12.94
N MET A 199 -15.15 -10.74 -13.60
CA MET A 199 -15.93 -10.32 -14.78
C MET A 199 -15.80 -11.32 -15.93
N SER A 200 -16.87 -11.49 -16.71
CA SER A 200 -16.82 -12.19 -18.00
C SER A 200 -16.23 -11.29 -19.09
N LYS A 201 -16.48 -9.99 -19.01
CA LYS A 201 -15.97 -9.00 -19.98
C LYS A 201 -15.74 -7.65 -19.30
N ILE A 202 -14.61 -7.01 -19.61
CA ILE A 202 -14.30 -5.61 -19.26
C ILE A 202 -14.77 -4.73 -20.41
N LEU A 203 -15.37 -3.57 -20.10
CA LEU A 203 -15.92 -2.63 -21.07
C LEU A 203 -15.28 -1.23 -21.00
N VAL A 204 -14.29 -1.06 -20.13
CA VAL A 204 -13.55 0.18 -19.90
C VAL A 204 -12.06 -0.04 -20.01
N SER A 205 -11.28 1.03 -20.14
CA SER A 205 -9.82 1.02 -20.22
C SER A 205 -9.21 1.83 -19.09
N VAL A 206 -7.96 1.55 -18.73
CA VAL A 206 -7.19 2.36 -17.76
C VAL A 206 -7.10 3.80 -18.27
N GLY A 207 -7.37 4.75 -17.38
CA GLY A 207 -7.44 6.18 -17.68
C GLY A 207 -8.83 6.70 -18.01
N ASP A 208 -9.82 5.83 -18.22
CA ASP A 208 -11.20 6.28 -18.45
C ASP A 208 -11.76 6.96 -17.21
N HIS A 209 -12.37 8.14 -17.40
CA HIS A 209 -13.18 8.81 -16.38
C HIS A 209 -14.60 8.29 -16.42
N VAL A 210 -15.05 7.69 -15.33
CA VAL A 210 -16.38 7.10 -15.20
C VAL A 210 -17.24 7.91 -14.23
N LYS A 211 -18.52 8.02 -14.54
CA LYS A 211 -19.53 8.56 -13.61
C LYS A 211 -20.09 7.42 -12.76
N GLN A 212 -20.69 7.77 -11.63
CA GLN A 212 -21.51 6.83 -10.88
C GLN A 212 -22.56 6.18 -11.81
N GLY A 213 -22.73 4.85 -11.71
CA GLY A 213 -23.64 4.10 -12.58
C GLY A 213 -23.07 3.75 -13.97
N THR A 214 -21.87 4.22 -14.33
CA THR A 214 -21.22 3.82 -15.60
C THR A 214 -20.94 2.33 -15.61
N LYS A 215 -21.31 1.63 -16.69
CA LYS A 215 -21.08 0.21 -16.87
C LYS A 215 -19.59 -0.07 -17.06
N LEU A 216 -18.98 -0.78 -16.12
CA LEU A 216 -17.57 -1.17 -16.13
C LEU A 216 -17.31 -2.48 -16.86
N GLY A 217 -18.27 -3.40 -16.78
CA GLY A 217 -18.14 -4.73 -17.33
C GLY A 217 -19.38 -5.59 -17.12
N LEU A 218 -19.21 -6.88 -17.31
CA LEU A 218 -20.26 -7.89 -17.19
C LEU A 218 -19.88 -8.93 -16.13
N CYS A 219 -20.82 -9.31 -15.29
CA CYS A 219 -20.68 -10.38 -14.30
C CYS A 219 -20.24 -11.69 -14.94
N GLY A 220 -19.39 -12.42 -14.26
CA GLY A 220 -18.83 -13.68 -14.75
C GLY A 220 -18.37 -14.60 -13.63
N SER A 221 -17.46 -15.50 -13.98
CA SER A 221 -16.86 -16.47 -13.05
C SER A 221 -15.40 -16.75 -13.44
N THR A 222 -14.67 -15.72 -13.86
CA THR A 222 -13.26 -15.85 -14.25
C THR A 222 -12.33 -15.80 -13.04
N GLY A 223 -11.13 -16.40 -13.14
CA GLY A 223 -10.19 -16.49 -12.02
C GLY A 223 -10.60 -17.57 -10.99
N VAL A 224 -10.30 -17.33 -9.70
CA VAL A 224 -10.65 -18.24 -8.58
C VAL A 224 -12.08 -17.96 -8.13
N SER A 225 -13.06 -18.59 -8.78
CA SER A 225 -14.49 -18.40 -8.56
C SER A 225 -15.21 -19.75 -8.59
N THR A 226 -16.29 -19.90 -7.83
CA THR A 226 -17.12 -21.11 -7.76
C THR A 226 -18.37 -21.04 -8.63
N GLY A 227 -18.69 -19.88 -9.19
CA GLY A 227 -19.86 -19.64 -10.03
C GLY A 227 -20.04 -18.15 -10.31
N PRO A 228 -21.02 -17.76 -11.15
CA PRO A 228 -21.23 -16.36 -11.49
C PRO A 228 -21.53 -15.50 -10.25
N HIS A 229 -20.73 -14.49 -10.03
CA HIS A 229 -20.89 -13.48 -8.99
C HIS A 229 -19.97 -12.27 -9.24
N LEU A 230 -20.23 -11.17 -8.58
CA LEU A 230 -19.32 -10.04 -8.46
C LEU A 230 -18.61 -10.11 -7.10
N HIS A 231 -17.29 -10.21 -7.09
CA HIS A 231 -16.52 -9.87 -5.89
C HIS A 231 -16.30 -8.35 -5.90
N PHE A 232 -16.90 -7.68 -4.92
CA PHE A 232 -16.80 -6.23 -4.73
C PHE A 232 -15.93 -5.90 -3.52
N GLY A 233 -14.86 -5.15 -3.74
CA GLY A 233 -13.92 -4.71 -2.69
C GLY A 233 -13.85 -3.20 -2.60
N VAL A 234 -13.67 -2.69 -1.39
CA VAL A 234 -13.41 -1.28 -1.10
C VAL A 234 -12.03 -1.17 -0.47
N GLN A 235 -11.19 -0.26 -0.97
CA GLN A 235 -9.90 0.08 -0.39
C GLN A 235 -9.90 1.55 0.03
N ILE A 236 -9.29 1.82 1.18
CA ILE A 236 -8.98 3.18 1.63
C ILE A 236 -7.46 3.23 1.83
N ASN A 237 -6.79 4.12 1.11
CA ASN A 237 -5.32 4.24 1.14
C ASN A 237 -4.60 2.89 0.92
N GLY A 238 -5.11 2.08 -0.04
CA GLY A 238 -4.53 0.80 -0.41
C GLY A 238 -4.91 -0.40 0.48
N VAL A 239 -5.61 -0.18 1.61
CA VAL A 239 -6.04 -1.24 2.54
C VAL A 239 -7.49 -1.62 2.28
N TYR A 240 -7.78 -2.92 2.10
CA TYR A 240 -9.15 -3.40 1.98
C TYR A 240 -9.92 -3.26 3.30
N VAL A 241 -11.11 -2.67 3.21
CA VAL A 241 -12.04 -2.46 4.32
C VAL A 241 -13.37 -3.16 4.05
N ASP A 242 -14.18 -3.35 5.11
CA ASP A 242 -15.52 -3.94 4.97
C ASP A 242 -16.41 -3.02 4.11
N PRO A 243 -16.98 -3.49 3.01
CA PRO A 243 -17.95 -2.74 2.20
C PRO A 243 -19.25 -2.38 2.93
N ASN A 244 -19.57 -3.05 4.06
CA ASN A 244 -20.84 -2.91 4.77
C ASN A 244 -21.22 -1.46 5.11
N PRO A 245 -20.34 -0.59 5.59
CA PRO A 245 -20.67 0.80 5.89
C PRO A 245 -21.11 1.60 4.66
N TYR A 246 -20.69 1.21 3.47
CA TYR A 246 -20.88 1.97 2.22
C TYR A 246 -22.08 1.47 1.40
N ILE A 247 -22.27 0.16 1.31
CA ILE A 247 -23.31 -0.45 0.48
C ILE A 247 -24.28 -1.36 1.26
N GLY A 248 -24.03 -1.65 2.55
CA GLY A 248 -24.82 -2.59 3.33
C GLY A 248 -26.27 -2.19 3.54
N HIS A 249 -26.59 -0.89 3.46
CA HIS A 249 -27.96 -0.38 3.52
C HIS A 249 -28.74 -0.56 2.21
N LEU A 250 -28.06 -0.98 1.13
CA LEU A 250 -28.63 -1.21 -0.19
C LEU A 250 -28.88 -2.72 -0.47
N GLU A 251 -28.50 -3.62 0.46
CA GLU A 251 -28.67 -5.10 0.37
C GLU A 251 -30.13 -5.54 0.34
#